data_6343899d8ac0de0e2c6b04c2a86e44ea
#
_entry.id   6343899d8ac0de0e2c6b04c2a86e44ea
#
_cell.length_a   1.000
_cell.length_b   1.000
_cell.length_c   1.000
_cell.angle_alpha   90.00
_cell.angle_beta   90.00
_cell.angle_gamma   90.00
#
_symmetry.space_group_name_H-M   'P 1'
#
loop_
_entity.id
_entity.type
_entity.pdbx_description
1 polymer ?
#
loop_
_entity_poly.entity_id
_entity_poly.type
_entity_poly.pdbx_seq_one_letter_code
_entity_poly.pdbx_strand_id
1 'polypeptide(L)'
;RKAMKYKVFGKTKLKAQWYGLVKYDYFHYPHAETGPYKVFGNGASETDSLLWAYKCWIHQMEKAEHGSGIEEYFAGQKLEFDLPTGFTEESRYSLASCGDLMAVDCMCYEYTEHLFDEVKDFLFDADISCANLESTVYDKAPIGRNQSKFVPARMNTSEKMFERFLDNGRGINFFATANNHTWDYKEEGVKATLDVLDAHGVW
;
A
#
# COMPACT_ATOMS: atom_id res chain seq x y z
N ARG A 1 -26.17 3.26 12.13
CA ARG A 1 -24.68 3.23 12.22
C ARG A 1 -23.98 4.05 11.11
N LYS A 2 -24.39 3.97 9.84
CA LYS A 2 -23.86 4.79 8.74
C LYS A 2 -24.02 6.31 8.98
N ALA A 3 -25.17 6.77 9.45
CA ALA A 3 -25.47 8.20 9.67
C ALA A 3 -24.59 8.85 10.74
N MET A 4 -24.14 8.11 11.76
CA MET A 4 -23.29 8.63 12.82
C MET A 4 -21.81 8.75 12.41
N LYS A 5 -21.32 7.83 11.57
CA LYS A 5 -20.01 7.95 10.92
C LYS A 5 -19.95 9.22 10.04
N TYR A 6 -20.95 9.47 9.25
CA TYR A 6 -21.01 10.67 8.39
C TYR A 6 -21.03 12.00 9.17
N LYS A 7 -21.64 12.05 10.37
CA LYS A 7 -21.69 13.30 11.16
C LYS A 7 -20.32 13.70 11.76
N VAL A 8 -19.54 12.75 12.23
CA VAL A 8 -18.21 13.02 12.81
C VAL A 8 -17.21 13.33 11.68
N PHE A 9 -17.19 12.54 10.65
CA PHE A 9 -16.33 12.78 9.47
C PHE A 9 -16.71 14.06 8.73
N GLY A 10 -18.00 14.41 8.66
CA GLY A 10 -18.45 15.64 8.00
C GLY A 10 -17.89 16.91 8.64
N LYS A 11 -17.84 16.99 9.97
CA LYS A 11 -17.26 18.16 10.68
C LYS A 11 -15.76 18.26 10.48
N THR A 12 -15.04 17.15 10.56
CA THR A 12 -13.58 17.13 10.33
C THR A 12 -13.26 17.43 8.87
N LYS A 13 -14.02 16.89 7.93
CA LYS A 13 -13.88 17.18 6.49
C LYS A 13 -14.11 18.66 6.19
N LEU A 14 -15.14 19.29 6.78
CA LEU A 14 -15.41 20.73 6.63
C LEU A 14 -14.29 21.57 7.23
N LYS A 15 -13.78 21.22 8.41
CA LYS A 15 -12.63 21.91 9.02
C LYS A 15 -11.38 21.78 8.17
N ALA A 16 -11.08 20.58 7.67
CA ALA A 16 -9.93 20.32 6.81
C ALA A 16 -10.04 21.07 5.47
N GLN A 17 -11.24 21.10 4.88
CA GLN A 17 -11.52 21.86 3.67
C GLN A 17 -11.34 23.37 3.87
N TRP A 18 -11.90 23.91 4.96
CA TRP A 18 -11.73 25.32 5.31
C TRP A 18 -10.25 25.65 5.56
N TYR A 19 -9.55 24.80 6.29
CA TYR A 19 -8.12 24.99 6.56
C TYR A 19 -7.29 24.95 5.28
N GLY A 20 -7.53 23.99 4.40
CA GLY A 20 -6.86 23.90 3.12
C GLY A 20 -7.11 25.12 2.23
N LEU A 21 -8.34 25.60 2.15
CA LEU A 21 -8.73 26.77 1.35
C LEU A 21 -8.19 28.10 1.88
N VAL A 22 -8.06 28.25 3.21
CA VAL A 22 -7.72 29.52 3.84
C VAL A 22 -6.23 29.61 4.18
N LYS A 23 -5.58 28.51 4.52
CA LYS A 23 -4.21 28.49 5.04
C LYS A 23 -3.19 27.91 4.05
N TYR A 24 -3.63 27.05 3.12
CA TYR A 24 -2.77 26.49 2.11
C TYR A 24 -3.27 26.91 0.74
N ASP A 25 -2.41 27.62 0.04
CA ASP A 25 -2.62 27.81 -1.38
C ASP A 25 -2.67 26.44 -2.06
N TYR A 26 -3.63 26.24 -2.93
CA TYR A 26 -3.90 24.98 -3.64
C TYR A 26 -2.64 24.38 -4.30
N PHE A 27 -1.62 25.18 -4.51
CA PHE A 27 -0.41 24.86 -5.25
C PHE A 27 0.88 24.94 -4.43
N HIS A 28 0.83 25.34 -3.18
CA HIS A 28 2.01 25.46 -2.34
C HIS A 28 1.92 24.54 -1.14
N TYR A 29 2.72 23.50 -1.18
CA TYR A 29 3.01 22.72 0.02
C TYR A 29 4.09 23.43 0.81
N PRO A 30 3.96 23.50 2.13
CA PRO A 30 5.10 23.82 2.94
C PRO A 30 6.17 22.76 2.64
N HIS A 31 7.29 23.20 2.12
CA HIS A 31 8.45 22.35 1.92
C HIS A 31 8.75 21.55 3.19
N ALA A 32 9.29 20.35 3.04
CA ALA A 32 9.67 19.44 4.12
C ALA A 32 10.71 19.99 5.11
N GLU A 33 11.12 21.27 4.99
CA GLU A 33 11.99 21.96 5.93
C GLU A 33 11.45 22.03 7.36
N THR A 34 10.15 21.76 7.54
CA THR A 34 9.52 21.74 8.86
C THR A 34 9.59 20.39 9.58
N GLY A 35 10.36 19.44 9.08
CA GLY A 35 10.56 18.13 9.70
C GLY A 35 9.46 17.10 9.37
N PRO A 36 9.64 15.85 9.82
CA PRO A 36 8.73 14.77 9.48
C PRO A 36 7.33 15.10 10.00
N TYR A 37 6.35 15.02 9.12
CA TYR A 37 4.94 15.16 9.50
C TYR A 37 4.63 14.14 10.57
N LYS A 38 4.32 14.59 11.76
CA LYS A 38 3.84 13.73 12.84
C LYS A 38 2.37 13.42 12.58
N VAL A 39 2.14 12.44 11.71
CA VAL A 39 0.80 11.98 11.38
C VAL A 39 0.36 10.97 12.43
N PHE A 40 -0.70 11.25 13.14
CA PHE A 40 -1.28 10.41 14.18
C PHE A 40 -0.32 9.90 15.24
N GLY A 41 -0.48 10.38 16.42
CA GLY A 41 0.27 9.94 17.58
C GLY A 41 0.93 11.07 18.32
N ASN A 42 1.84 10.74 19.17
CA ASN A 42 2.47 11.66 20.11
C ASN A 42 3.20 12.81 19.39
N GLY A 43 2.52 13.95 19.32
CA GLY A 43 3.10 15.21 18.85
C GLY A 43 2.59 15.76 17.51
N ALA A 44 1.56 15.17 16.90
CA ALA A 44 0.84 15.82 15.80
C ALA A 44 0.01 17.00 16.33
N SER A 45 0.17 18.17 15.75
CA SER A 45 -0.69 19.30 16.06
C SER A 45 -2.09 19.11 15.43
N GLU A 46 -3.09 19.89 15.90
CA GLU A 46 -4.40 19.92 15.24
C GLU A 46 -4.27 20.36 13.77
N THR A 47 -3.34 21.26 13.51
CA THR A 47 -2.99 21.74 12.17
C THR A 47 -2.48 20.64 11.25
N ASP A 48 -1.53 19.81 11.73
CA ASP A 48 -1.00 18.69 10.96
C ASP A 48 -2.10 17.66 10.63
N SER A 49 -2.96 17.38 11.60
CA SER A 49 -4.09 16.48 11.44
C SER A 49 -5.12 16.99 10.42
N LEU A 50 -5.38 18.32 10.41
CA LEU A 50 -6.27 18.95 9.43
C LEU A 50 -5.67 18.95 8.02
N LEU A 51 -4.37 19.21 7.90
CA LEU A 51 -3.67 19.15 6.62
C LEU A 51 -3.66 17.74 6.05
N TRP A 52 -3.37 16.75 6.88
CA TRP A 52 -3.44 15.36 6.50
C TRP A 52 -4.85 14.98 6.01
N ALA A 53 -5.88 15.35 6.77
CA ALA A 53 -7.27 15.10 6.40
C ALA A 53 -7.67 15.80 5.08
N TYR A 54 -7.16 17.01 4.85
CA TYR A 54 -7.35 17.72 3.59
C TYR A 54 -6.71 16.98 2.41
N LYS A 55 -5.45 16.57 2.54
CA LYS A 55 -4.73 15.81 1.53
C LYS A 55 -5.40 14.47 1.24
N CYS A 56 -5.77 13.70 2.26
CA CYS A 56 -6.34 12.37 2.09
C CYS A 56 -7.76 12.34 1.55
N TRP A 57 -8.60 13.32 1.93
CA TRP A 57 -10.04 13.22 1.69
C TRP A 57 -10.60 14.24 0.70
N ILE A 58 -9.87 15.32 0.44
CA ILE A 58 -10.38 16.42 -0.36
C ILE A 58 -9.52 16.66 -1.58
N HIS A 59 -8.22 16.75 -1.37
CA HIS A 59 -7.25 17.02 -2.42
C HIS A 59 -6.29 15.82 -2.52
N GLN A 60 -6.81 14.75 -3.08
CA GLN A 60 -5.98 13.60 -3.46
C GLN A 60 -5.08 14.01 -4.62
N MET A 61 -3.79 13.76 -4.46
CA MET A 61 -2.81 14.21 -5.43
C MET A 61 -2.61 13.15 -6.50
N GLU A 62 -2.82 13.57 -7.73
CA GLU A 62 -2.51 12.76 -8.92
C GLU A 62 -1.12 13.06 -9.48
N LYS A 63 -0.49 14.15 -9.02
CA LYS A 63 0.83 14.61 -9.47
C LYS A 63 1.65 15.12 -8.30
N ALA A 64 2.96 15.17 -8.48
CA ALA A 64 3.85 15.85 -7.55
C ALA A 64 3.46 17.33 -7.40
N GLU A 65 3.63 17.86 -6.19
CA GLU A 65 3.37 19.28 -5.93
C GLU A 65 4.29 20.18 -6.76
N HIS A 66 3.74 21.29 -7.21
CA HIS A 66 4.52 22.30 -7.90
C HIS A 66 5.71 22.77 -7.03
N GLY A 67 6.91 22.71 -7.59
CA GLY A 67 8.13 23.12 -6.88
C GLY A 67 8.66 22.09 -5.85
N SER A 68 8.10 20.87 -5.81
CA SER A 68 8.63 19.79 -4.95
C SER A 68 10.02 19.29 -5.38
N GLY A 69 10.42 19.57 -6.63
CA GLY A 69 11.69 19.08 -7.20
C GLY A 69 11.69 17.57 -7.52
N ILE A 70 10.55 16.89 -7.35
CA ILE A 70 10.51 15.42 -7.51
C ILE A 70 10.63 15.00 -8.98
N GLU A 71 10.09 15.80 -9.89
CA GLU A 71 10.21 15.53 -11.33
C GLU A 71 11.65 15.66 -11.80
N GLU A 72 12.35 16.73 -11.35
CA GLU A 72 13.75 16.96 -11.64
C GLU A 72 14.63 15.89 -10.99
N TYR A 73 14.30 15.47 -9.77
CA TYR A 73 14.99 14.37 -9.09
C TYR A 73 14.92 13.09 -9.90
N PHE A 74 13.75 12.67 -10.32
CA PHE A 74 13.59 11.44 -11.11
C PHE A 74 14.18 11.57 -12.52
N ALA A 75 14.06 12.73 -13.17
CA ALA A 75 14.69 12.97 -14.47
C ALA A 75 16.21 12.89 -14.41
N GLY A 76 16.81 13.22 -13.26
CA GLY A 76 18.24 13.14 -13.02
C GLY A 76 18.74 11.74 -12.60
N GLN A 77 17.86 10.76 -12.39
CA GLN A 77 18.29 9.42 -12.00
C GLN A 77 18.92 8.67 -13.17
N LYS A 78 20.07 8.05 -12.91
CA LYS A 78 20.68 7.08 -13.80
C LYS A 78 20.15 5.70 -13.45
N LEU A 79 19.36 5.11 -14.35
CA LEU A 79 18.77 3.77 -14.17
C LEU A 79 19.68 2.66 -14.70
N GLU A 80 20.73 3.02 -15.43
CA GLU A 80 21.73 2.08 -15.93
C GLU A 80 22.96 2.11 -15.03
N PHE A 81 23.45 0.95 -14.69
CA PHE A 81 24.62 0.78 -13.85
C PHE A 81 25.72 0.08 -14.66
N ASP A 82 26.89 0.68 -14.70
CA ASP A 82 28.07 0.04 -15.27
C ASP A 82 28.61 -0.99 -14.27
N LEU A 83 28.88 -2.18 -14.75
CA LEU A 83 29.53 -3.19 -13.94
C LEU A 83 31.00 -2.76 -13.66
N PRO A 84 31.57 -3.12 -12.50
CA PRO A 84 32.95 -2.80 -12.19
C PRO A 84 33.91 -3.34 -13.27
N THR A 85 34.99 -2.59 -13.55
CA THR A 85 36.00 -3.03 -14.51
C THR A 85 36.58 -4.39 -14.11
N GLY A 86 36.56 -5.34 -15.04
CA GLY A 86 37.03 -6.72 -14.81
C GLY A 86 36.01 -7.66 -14.17
N PHE A 87 34.77 -7.19 -13.95
CA PHE A 87 33.69 -8.06 -13.54
C PHE A 87 33.33 -9.04 -14.66
N THR A 88 33.28 -10.33 -14.34
CA THR A 88 32.84 -11.38 -15.26
C THR A 88 31.49 -11.90 -14.74
N GLU A 89 30.46 -11.81 -15.58
CA GLU A 89 29.13 -12.33 -15.25
C GLU A 89 29.14 -13.86 -15.52
N GLU A 90 28.94 -14.63 -14.46
CA GLU A 90 28.80 -16.09 -14.57
C GLU A 90 27.32 -16.51 -14.58
N SER A 91 26.48 -15.78 -13.89
CA SER A 91 25.02 -15.97 -13.87
C SER A 91 24.33 -14.67 -13.49
N ARG A 92 23.11 -14.51 -13.96
CA ARG A 92 22.26 -13.35 -13.67
C ARG A 92 20.90 -13.81 -13.15
N TYR A 93 20.46 -13.18 -12.10
CA TYR A 93 19.12 -13.35 -11.57
C TYR A 93 18.46 -11.98 -11.45
N SER A 94 17.19 -11.91 -11.82
CA SER A 94 16.37 -10.71 -11.71
C SER A 94 15.46 -10.82 -10.51
N LEU A 95 15.32 -9.71 -9.76
CA LEU A 95 14.39 -9.59 -8.65
C LEU A 95 13.52 -8.37 -8.89
N ALA A 96 12.21 -8.56 -8.94
CA ALA A 96 11.24 -7.51 -8.92
C ALA A 96 10.54 -7.47 -7.54
N SER A 97 10.30 -6.28 -7.02
CA SER A 97 9.63 -6.11 -5.73
C SER A 97 8.55 -5.05 -5.85
N CYS A 98 7.36 -5.39 -5.42
CA CYS A 98 6.31 -4.41 -5.16
C CYS A 98 6.10 -4.21 -3.65
N GLY A 99 5.22 -3.26 -3.29
CA GLY A 99 4.90 -2.96 -1.91
C GLY A 99 3.86 -3.91 -1.32
N ASP A 100 2.94 -3.33 -0.56
CA ASP A 100 1.95 -4.04 0.20
C ASP A 100 0.81 -4.56 -0.70
N LEU A 101 0.56 -5.85 -0.61
CA LEU A 101 -0.64 -6.48 -1.14
C LEU A 101 -1.65 -6.58 -0.01
N MET A 102 -2.64 -5.74 -0.06
CA MET A 102 -3.65 -5.62 0.96
C MET A 102 -5.03 -5.63 0.32
N ALA A 103 -5.85 -6.64 0.63
CA ALA A 103 -7.24 -6.65 0.21
C ALA A 103 -8.03 -5.57 0.96
N VAL A 104 -8.41 -4.53 0.26
CA VAL A 104 -9.35 -3.52 0.72
C VAL A 104 -10.76 -3.83 0.22
N ASP A 105 -11.76 -3.14 0.72
CA ASP A 105 -13.18 -3.44 0.51
C ASP A 105 -13.61 -3.61 -0.96
N CYS A 106 -12.90 -2.98 -1.90
CA CYS A 106 -13.18 -3.09 -3.34
C CYS A 106 -12.28 -4.09 -4.08
N MET A 107 -11.23 -4.61 -3.43
CA MET A 107 -10.33 -5.58 -4.03
C MET A 107 -10.86 -7.00 -3.81
N CYS A 108 -11.79 -7.39 -4.64
CA CYS A 108 -12.29 -8.74 -4.70
C CYS A 108 -12.02 -9.35 -6.08
N TYR A 109 -11.98 -10.65 -6.12
CA TYR A 109 -11.62 -11.43 -7.30
C TYR A 109 -12.36 -10.99 -8.57
N GLU A 110 -13.65 -10.70 -8.46
CA GLU A 110 -14.55 -10.38 -9.57
C GLU A 110 -14.19 -9.05 -10.27
N TYR A 111 -13.51 -8.14 -9.58
CA TYR A 111 -13.18 -6.80 -10.10
C TYR A 111 -11.70 -6.56 -10.32
N THR A 112 -10.87 -7.59 -10.17
CA THR A 112 -9.39 -7.48 -10.20
C THR A 112 -8.76 -8.29 -11.34
N GLU A 113 -9.53 -8.61 -12.38
CA GLU A 113 -9.03 -9.35 -13.53
C GLU A 113 -7.84 -8.68 -14.21
N HIS A 114 -7.85 -7.34 -14.27
CA HIS A 114 -6.85 -6.52 -14.91
C HIS A 114 -5.88 -5.83 -13.94
N LEU A 115 -5.77 -6.36 -12.70
CA LEU A 115 -5.02 -5.71 -11.62
C LEU A 115 -3.55 -5.44 -11.98
N PHE A 116 -2.93 -6.33 -12.72
CA PHE A 116 -1.51 -6.26 -13.06
C PHE A 116 -1.21 -5.97 -14.53
N ASP A 117 -2.22 -5.76 -15.38
CA ASP A 117 -2.03 -5.64 -16.83
C ASP A 117 -0.96 -4.60 -17.23
N GLU A 118 -0.91 -3.46 -16.52
CA GLU A 118 0.03 -2.38 -16.82
C GLU A 118 1.44 -2.58 -16.24
N VAL A 119 1.63 -3.57 -15.35
CA VAL A 119 2.89 -3.77 -14.63
C VAL A 119 3.44 -5.20 -14.70
N LYS A 120 2.69 -6.13 -15.26
CA LYS A 120 3.06 -7.55 -15.28
C LYS A 120 4.38 -7.82 -16.01
N ASP A 121 4.64 -7.12 -17.12
CA ASP A 121 5.86 -7.28 -17.89
C ASP A 121 7.11 -6.89 -17.10
N PHE A 122 6.95 -5.97 -16.14
CA PHE A 122 8.04 -5.60 -15.24
C PHE A 122 8.09 -6.50 -14.00
N LEU A 123 6.93 -6.77 -13.40
CA LEU A 123 6.86 -7.42 -12.10
C LEU A 123 6.99 -8.94 -12.21
N PHE A 124 6.41 -9.56 -13.25
CA PHE A 124 6.29 -11.02 -13.35
C PHE A 124 7.36 -11.67 -14.25
N ASP A 125 8.09 -10.90 -15.04
CA ASP A 125 9.19 -11.42 -15.88
C ASP A 125 10.51 -11.59 -15.11
N ALA A 126 10.51 -11.33 -13.80
CA ALA A 126 11.66 -11.54 -12.94
C ALA A 126 11.75 -13.00 -12.44
N ASP A 127 12.97 -13.49 -12.16
CA ASP A 127 13.18 -14.81 -11.55
C ASP A 127 12.55 -14.88 -10.15
N ILE A 128 12.63 -13.78 -9.41
CA ILE A 128 11.95 -13.60 -8.12
C ILE A 128 11.06 -12.37 -8.21
N SER A 129 9.77 -12.58 -8.10
CA SER A 129 8.77 -11.54 -7.96
C SER A 129 8.25 -11.51 -6.52
N CYS A 130 8.55 -10.46 -5.77
CA CYS A 130 8.25 -10.43 -4.34
C CYS A 130 7.34 -9.28 -3.94
N ALA A 131 6.56 -9.51 -2.89
CA ALA A 131 5.65 -8.54 -2.29
C ALA A 131 5.51 -8.74 -0.79
N ASN A 132 5.07 -7.68 -0.08
CA ASN A 132 4.60 -7.80 1.28
C ASN A 132 3.10 -8.19 1.29
N LEU A 133 2.78 -9.39 1.75
CA LEU A 133 1.39 -9.81 1.94
C LEU A 133 0.87 -9.23 3.26
N GLU A 134 0.36 -8.00 3.20
CA GLU A 134 -0.07 -7.24 4.38
C GLU A 134 -1.50 -7.56 4.81
N SER A 135 -1.84 -8.82 4.78
CA SER A 135 -3.10 -9.39 5.27
C SER A 135 -2.94 -10.87 5.59
N THR A 136 -3.85 -11.43 6.36
CA THR A 136 -4.02 -12.88 6.39
C THR A 136 -4.75 -13.37 5.14
N VAL A 137 -4.58 -14.64 4.79
CA VAL A 137 -5.41 -15.35 3.80
C VAL A 137 -6.18 -16.43 4.56
N TYR A 138 -7.44 -16.13 4.92
CA TYR A 138 -8.21 -16.97 5.83
C TYR A 138 -9.71 -16.90 5.55
N ASP A 139 -10.22 -17.82 4.73
CA ASP A 139 -11.62 -17.83 4.26
C ASP A 139 -12.67 -18.04 5.36
N LYS A 140 -12.27 -18.54 6.55
CA LYS A 140 -13.17 -18.69 7.69
C LYS A 140 -13.39 -17.39 8.48
N ALA A 141 -12.67 -16.33 8.12
CA ALA A 141 -12.81 -15.01 8.73
C ALA A 141 -13.43 -14.01 7.74
N PRO A 142 -14.02 -12.90 8.24
CA PRO A 142 -14.55 -11.86 7.35
C PRO A 142 -13.48 -11.31 6.42
N ILE A 143 -13.77 -11.28 5.11
CA ILE A 143 -12.86 -10.78 4.07
C ILE A 143 -12.87 -9.25 4.04
N GLY A 144 -11.74 -8.67 3.61
CA GLY A 144 -11.53 -7.24 3.48
C GLY A 144 -11.06 -6.57 4.77
N ARG A 145 -11.25 -5.26 4.84
CA ARG A 145 -10.92 -4.46 6.01
C ARG A 145 -12.01 -4.52 7.06
N ASN A 146 -11.74 -5.22 8.14
CA ASN A 146 -12.66 -5.38 9.26
C ASN A 146 -12.25 -4.48 10.43
N GLN A 147 -13.09 -3.50 10.75
CA GLN A 147 -12.81 -2.53 11.82
C GLN A 147 -13.99 -2.38 12.76
N SER A 148 -13.76 -2.46 14.05
CA SER A 148 -14.69 -2.07 15.09
C SER A 148 -14.27 -0.75 15.75
N LYS A 149 -15.19 -0.15 16.56
CA LYS A 149 -15.06 1.22 17.04
C LYS A 149 -13.79 1.53 17.86
N PHE A 150 -13.17 0.52 18.47
CA PHE A 150 -12.05 0.69 19.40
C PHE A 150 -10.90 -0.30 19.12
N VAL A 151 -10.93 -0.99 18.01
CA VAL A 151 -9.93 -2.00 17.65
C VAL A 151 -9.31 -1.59 16.32
N PRO A 152 -7.99 -1.72 16.15
CA PRO A 152 -7.34 -1.53 14.86
C PRO A 152 -8.03 -2.35 13.75
N ALA A 153 -7.95 -1.85 12.54
CA ALA A 153 -8.45 -2.59 11.40
C ALA A 153 -7.70 -3.92 11.28
N ARG A 154 -8.44 -4.98 10.96
CA ARG A 154 -7.90 -6.28 10.59
C ARG A 154 -8.03 -6.46 9.10
N MET A 155 -7.01 -6.97 8.47
CA MET A 155 -6.96 -7.21 7.03
C MET A 155 -7.02 -8.70 6.75
N ASN A 156 -7.90 -9.09 5.84
CA ASN A 156 -8.04 -10.48 5.44
C ASN A 156 -8.38 -10.59 3.96
N THR A 157 -7.62 -11.37 3.24
CA THR A 157 -7.79 -11.68 1.82
C THR A 157 -8.42 -13.05 1.68
N SER A 158 -9.34 -13.25 0.72
CA SER A 158 -9.78 -14.60 0.38
C SER A 158 -8.70 -15.34 -0.39
N GLU A 159 -8.66 -16.68 -0.27
CA GLU A 159 -7.77 -17.51 -1.08
C GLU A 159 -7.99 -17.27 -2.57
N LYS A 160 -9.25 -17.14 -3.00
CA LYS A 160 -9.60 -16.82 -4.38
C LYS A 160 -9.03 -15.48 -4.87
N MET A 161 -9.00 -14.44 -4.00
CA MET A 161 -8.36 -13.17 -4.34
C MET A 161 -6.83 -13.30 -4.33
N PHE A 162 -6.27 -14.12 -3.44
CA PHE A 162 -4.84 -14.40 -3.41
C PHE A 162 -4.36 -15.01 -4.75
N GLU A 163 -5.17 -15.86 -5.39
CA GLU A 163 -4.86 -16.43 -6.72
C GLU A 163 -4.61 -15.36 -7.80
N ARG A 164 -5.19 -14.15 -7.66
CA ARG A 164 -4.89 -13.02 -8.56
C ARG A 164 -3.45 -12.57 -8.47
N PHE A 165 -2.85 -12.64 -7.29
CA PHE A 165 -1.46 -12.26 -7.09
C PHE A 165 -0.50 -13.28 -7.75
N LEU A 166 -0.94 -14.50 -7.94
CA LEU A 166 -0.17 -15.59 -8.55
C LEU A 166 -0.24 -15.62 -10.08
N ASP A 167 -1.19 -14.95 -10.69
CA ASP A 167 -1.42 -14.91 -12.15
C ASP A 167 -1.20 -16.27 -12.85
N ASN A 168 -1.88 -17.30 -12.37
CA ASN A 168 -1.73 -18.68 -12.89
C ASN A 168 -0.28 -19.22 -12.80
N GLY A 169 0.46 -18.86 -11.76
CA GLY A 169 1.83 -19.31 -11.50
C GLY A 169 2.91 -18.48 -12.19
N ARG A 170 2.55 -17.38 -12.88
CA ARG A 170 3.51 -16.45 -13.48
C ARG A 170 3.69 -15.18 -12.65
N GLY A 171 2.84 -14.98 -11.64
CA GLY A 171 2.80 -13.79 -10.81
C GLY A 171 3.84 -13.79 -9.70
N ILE A 172 3.44 -13.21 -8.56
CA ILE A 172 4.31 -13.11 -7.38
C ILE A 172 4.58 -14.51 -6.83
N ASN A 173 5.85 -14.81 -6.59
CA ASN A 173 6.30 -16.13 -6.14
C ASN A 173 7.03 -16.11 -4.80
N PHE A 174 7.23 -14.91 -4.22
CA PHE A 174 7.83 -14.73 -2.91
C PHE A 174 7.05 -13.69 -2.08
N PHE A 175 6.57 -14.09 -0.89
CA PHE A 175 5.76 -13.24 -0.04
C PHE A 175 6.41 -13.01 1.32
N ALA A 176 6.65 -11.75 1.66
CA ALA A 176 6.94 -11.38 3.04
C ALA A 176 5.63 -11.38 3.83
N THR A 177 5.56 -12.15 4.90
CA THR A 177 4.39 -12.24 5.79
C THR A 177 4.64 -11.62 7.17
N ALA A 178 5.85 -11.14 7.44
CA ALA A 178 6.23 -10.55 8.72
C ALA A 178 5.91 -9.04 8.75
N ASN A 179 4.66 -8.69 9.00
CA ASN A 179 4.15 -7.33 9.07
C ASN A 179 3.16 -7.14 10.22
N ASN A 180 2.60 -5.93 10.38
CA ASN A 180 1.67 -5.60 11.46
C ASN A 180 0.30 -6.28 11.33
N HIS A 181 -0.07 -6.84 10.17
CA HIS A 181 -1.33 -7.55 9.94
C HIS A 181 -1.21 -9.08 10.02
N THR A 182 -0.01 -9.61 10.18
CA THR A 182 0.24 -11.06 10.29
C THR A 182 -0.61 -11.72 11.38
N TRP A 183 -0.82 -11.03 12.50
CA TRP A 183 -1.52 -11.54 13.67
C TRP A 183 -2.98 -11.12 13.79
N ASP A 184 -3.56 -10.56 12.75
CA ASP A 184 -4.92 -10.00 12.76
C ASP A 184 -5.99 -11.03 13.16
N TYR A 185 -5.81 -12.27 12.73
CA TYR A 185 -6.66 -13.40 13.06
C TYR A 185 -5.93 -14.47 13.88
N LYS A 186 -4.94 -14.04 14.67
CA LYS A 186 -4.19 -14.86 15.61
C LYS A 186 -3.50 -16.05 14.93
N GLU A 187 -3.19 -17.08 15.72
CA GLU A 187 -2.52 -18.29 15.25
C GLU A 187 -3.26 -18.98 14.10
N GLU A 188 -4.60 -18.98 14.13
CA GLU A 188 -5.42 -19.60 13.08
C GLU A 188 -5.25 -18.89 11.74
N GLY A 189 -5.25 -17.56 11.74
CA GLY A 189 -5.00 -16.76 10.54
C GLY A 189 -3.60 -16.96 9.99
N VAL A 190 -2.58 -16.98 10.86
CA VAL A 190 -1.19 -17.24 10.44
C VAL A 190 -1.07 -18.62 9.80
N LYS A 191 -1.57 -19.67 10.47
CA LYS A 191 -1.52 -21.03 9.92
C LYS A 191 -2.25 -21.14 8.59
N ALA A 192 -3.46 -20.58 8.49
CA ALA A 192 -4.22 -20.60 7.24
C ALA A 192 -3.44 -19.91 6.10
N THR A 193 -2.81 -18.77 6.38
CA THR A 193 -1.99 -18.07 5.39
C THR A 193 -0.81 -18.92 4.92
N LEU A 194 -0.08 -19.54 5.85
CA LEU A 194 1.04 -20.42 5.51
C LEU A 194 0.59 -21.66 4.74
N ASP A 195 -0.53 -22.28 5.15
CA ASP A 195 -1.11 -23.42 4.44
C ASP A 195 -1.48 -23.07 2.99
N VAL A 196 -1.99 -21.85 2.76
CA VAL A 196 -2.30 -21.37 1.39
C VAL A 196 -1.02 -21.15 0.59
N LEU A 197 0.01 -20.52 1.16
CA LEU A 197 1.30 -20.35 0.47
C LEU A 197 1.90 -21.70 0.09
N ASP A 198 1.92 -22.65 1.01
CA ASP A 198 2.43 -24.00 0.78
C ASP A 198 1.63 -24.73 -0.31
N ALA A 199 0.29 -24.63 -0.28
CA ALA A 199 -0.60 -25.26 -1.26
C ALA A 199 -0.38 -24.75 -2.69
N HIS A 200 -0.01 -23.48 -2.83
CA HIS A 200 0.30 -22.84 -4.12
C HIS A 200 1.79 -22.94 -4.51
N GLY A 201 2.64 -23.51 -3.65
CA GLY A 201 4.06 -23.71 -3.91
C GLY A 201 4.86 -22.41 -4.03
N VAL A 202 4.45 -21.37 -3.29
CA VAL A 202 5.14 -20.07 -3.23
C VAL A 202 5.79 -19.87 -1.86
N TRP A 203 6.79 -18.98 -1.80
CA TRP A 203 7.60 -18.73 -0.61
C TRP A 203 7.14 -17.51 0.17
#